data_eea6e389707cf1aea7ead82d7ed16551
#
_entry.id   eea6e389707cf1aea7ead82d7ed16551
#
_cell.length_a   1.000
_cell.length_b   1.000
_cell.length_c   1.000
_cell.angle_alpha   90.00
_cell.angle_beta   90.00
_cell.angle_gamma   90.00
#
_symmetry.space_group_name_H-M   'P 1'
#
loop_
_entity.id
_entity.type
_entity.pdbx_description
1 polymer ?
#
loop_
_entity_poly.entity_id
_entity_poly.type
_entity_poly.pdbx_seq_one_letter_code
_entity_poly.pdbx_strand_id
1 'polypeptide(L)'
;LGADAAARTKHIRIGQAANVITFHNPIRLAEDIATLDQLSKGRVEVGVARGVYGREAINLNKEADLKDQAKNFRLFAETLEVLKKAWSEKFFNHDGEFYTYPSPNYVWQHDMSPPSDEFMNMEDSTMKKISVVPKPYQNPQPPIHQVVY
;
A
#
# COMPACT_ATOMS: atom_id res chain seq x y z
N LEU A 1 -11.42 -11.87 -7.36
CA LEU A 1 -11.33 -12.08 -8.81
C LEU A 1 -9.88 -12.33 -9.24
N GLY A 2 -8.91 -11.47 -8.89
CA GLY A 2 -7.49 -11.65 -9.25
C GLY A 2 -6.89 -12.96 -8.73
N ALA A 3 -7.18 -13.36 -7.49
CA ALA A 3 -6.72 -14.61 -6.91
C ALA A 3 -7.30 -15.84 -7.62
N ASP A 4 -8.57 -15.81 -8.05
CA ASP A 4 -9.18 -16.88 -8.84
C ASP A 4 -8.53 -16.98 -10.22
N ALA A 5 -8.26 -15.85 -10.88
CA ALA A 5 -7.52 -15.83 -12.14
C ALA A 5 -6.09 -16.38 -11.98
N ALA A 6 -5.42 -16.03 -10.88
CA ALA A 6 -4.09 -16.55 -10.57
C ALA A 6 -4.08 -18.08 -10.40
N ALA A 7 -5.09 -18.62 -9.72
CA ALA A 7 -5.22 -20.05 -9.48
C ALA A 7 -5.54 -20.86 -10.76
N ARG A 8 -6.33 -20.29 -11.66
CA ARG A 8 -6.80 -20.97 -12.89
C ARG A 8 -5.88 -20.82 -14.09
N THR A 9 -4.87 -19.95 -14.02
CA THR A 9 -3.96 -19.67 -15.14
C THR A 9 -2.51 -19.84 -14.71
N LYS A 10 -1.61 -20.02 -15.68
CA LYS A 10 -0.18 -20.21 -15.41
C LYS A 10 0.72 -19.15 -16.05
N HIS A 11 0.29 -18.54 -17.14
CA HIS A 11 1.17 -17.69 -17.98
C HIS A 11 0.69 -16.25 -18.15
N ILE A 12 -0.63 -15.99 -18.07
CA ILE A 12 -1.16 -14.65 -18.27
C ILE A 12 -0.74 -13.73 -17.13
N ARG A 13 -0.47 -12.46 -17.46
CA ARG A 13 -0.32 -11.40 -16.49
C ARG A 13 -1.69 -10.98 -15.96
N ILE A 14 -1.72 -10.54 -14.71
CA ILE A 14 -2.97 -10.26 -13.99
C ILE A 14 -2.88 -8.84 -13.45
N GLY A 15 -3.80 -8.00 -13.84
CA GLY A 15 -3.83 -6.61 -13.38
C GLY A 15 -5.24 -6.04 -13.35
N GLN A 16 -5.45 -5.05 -12.52
CA GLN A 16 -6.64 -4.21 -12.52
C GLN A 16 -6.34 -2.91 -13.25
N ALA A 17 -7.23 -2.50 -14.12
CA ALA A 17 -7.13 -1.22 -14.81
C ALA A 17 -8.35 -0.34 -14.47
N ALA A 18 -8.32 0.32 -13.31
CA ALA A 18 -7.23 0.42 -12.37
C ALA A 18 -7.74 0.33 -10.92
N ASN A 19 -6.79 0.19 -9.97
CA ASN A 19 -7.08 0.45 -8.56
C ASN A 19 -7.13 1.97 -8.34
N VAL A 20 -8.23 2.47 -7.79
CA VAL A 20 -8.32 3.87 -7.35
C VAL A 20 -7.67 3.95 -5.96
N ILE A 21 -6.34 4.13 -5.96
CA ILE A 21 -5.54 3.97 -4.73
C ILE A 21 -5.88 4.99 -3.65
N THR A 22 -6.42 6.15 -4.02
CA THR A 22 -6.87 7.18 -3.08
C THR A 22 -8.08 6.77 -2.23
N PHE A 23 -8.77 5.69 -2.58
CA PHE A 23 -9.92 5.16 -1.83
C PHE A 23 -9.55 4.06 -0.84
N HIS A 24 -8.31 3.60 -0.86
CA HIS A 24 -7.83 2.49 -0.05
C HIS A 24 -6.87 2.95 1.05
N ASN A 25 -6.86 2.23 2.17
CA ASN A 25 -5.73 2.31 3.08
C ASN A 25 -4.49 1.73 2.38
N PRO A 26 -3.36 2.47 2.29
CA PRO A 26 -2.21 2.03 1.52
C PRO A 26 -1.55 0.75 2.07
N ILE A 27 -1.56 0.54 3.39
CA ILE A 27 -0.99 -0.67 3.99
C ILE A 27 -1.78 -1.90 3.57
N ARG A 28 -3.13 -1.85 3.65
CA ARG A 28 -3.99 -2.97 3.25
C ARG A 28 -3.88 -3.25 1.75
N LEU A 29 -3.85 -2.21 0.94
CA LEU A 29 -3.67 -2.38 -0.50
C LEU A 29 -2.31 -2.99 -0.84
N ALA A 30 -1.26 -2.61 -0.11
CA ALA A 30 0.07 -3.19 -0.28
C ALA A 30 0.08 -4.70 0.05
N GLU A 31 -0.56 -5.10 1.16
CA GLU A 31 -0.71 -6.51 1.56
C GLU A 31 -1.48 -7.32 0.51
N ASP A 32 -2.61 -6.80 0.04
CA ASP A 32 -3.48 -7.48 -0.93
C ASP A 32 -2.76 -7.72 -2.26
N ILE A 33 -2.07 -6.69 -2.78
CA ILE A 33 -1.31 -6.79 -4.03
C ILE A 33 -0.11 -7.73 -3.87
N ALA A 34 0.64 -7.61 -2.79
CA ALA A 34 1.79 -8.49 -2.52
C ALA A 34 1.35 -9.95 -2.36
N THR A 35 0.24 -10.19 -1.68
CA THR A 35 -0.35 -11.54 -1.55
C THR A 35 -0.73 -12.11 -2.92
N LEU A 36 -1.40 -11.31 -3.75
CA LEU A 36 -1.74 -11.73 -5.12
C LEU A 36 -0.49 -12.02 -5.96
N ASP A 37 0.55 -11.22 -5.80
CA ASP A 37 1.81 -11.40 -6.53
C ASP A 37 2.53 -12.69 -6.10
N GLN A 38 2.52 -13.03 -4.81
CA GLN A 38 3.01 -14.30 -4.30
C GLN A 38 2.20 -15.49 -4.86
N LEU A 39 0.86 -15.42 -4.79
CA LEU A 39 -0.03 -16.47 -5.30
C LEU A 39 0.12 -16.69 -6.81
N SER A 40 0.35 -15.61 -7.56
CA SER A 40 0.51 -15.67 -9.01
C SER A 40 1.95 -15.96 -9.45
N LYS A 41 2.91 -16.01 -8.52
CA LYS A 41 4.36 -16.18 -8.81
C LYS A 41 4.88 -15.08 -9.75
N GLY A 42 4.61 -13.82 -9.41
CA GLY A 42 5.18 -12.67 -10.11
C GLY A 42 4.46 -12.30 -11.40
N ARG A 43 3.17 -12.58 -11.55
CA ARG A 43 2.39 -12.23 -12.74
C ARG A 43 1.53 -10.99 -12.57
N VAL A 44 1.64 -10.27 -11.44
CA VAL A 44 0.83 -9.09 -11.18
C VAL A 44 1.36 -7.87 -11.94
N GLU A 45 0.42 -7.10 -12.50
CA GLU A 45 0.58 -5.74 -13.03
C GLU A 45 -0.33 -4.81 -12.22
N VAL A 46 0.19 -3.70 -11.72
CA VAL A 46 -0.57 -2.80 -10.85
C VAL A 46 -1.01 -1.57 -11.61
N GLY A 47 -2.26 -1.55 -12.05
CA GLY A 47 -2.86 -0.33 -12.57
C GLY A 47 -3.32 0.58 -11.42
N VAL A 48 -2.98 1.87 -11.46
CA VAL A 48 -3.33 2.87 -10.44
C VAL A 48 -4.05 4.07 -11.05
N ALA A 49 -5.02 4.62 -10.31
CA ALA A 49 -5.78 5.80 -10.69
C ALA A 49 -6.12 6.67 -9.47
N ARG A 50 -6.46 7.94 -9.75
CA ARG A 50 -6.87 8.92 -8.72
C ARG A 50 -8.37 8.92 -8.42
N GLY A 51 -9.18 8.26 -9.26
CA GLY A 51 -10.64 8.32 -9.23
C GLY A 51 -11.21 9.34 -10.22
N VAL A 52 -12.45 9.11 -10.62
CA VAL A 52 -13.16 9.91 -11.65
C VAL A 52 -14.50 10.43 -11.13
N TYR A 53 -15.13 9.73 -10.21
CA TYR A 53 -16.49 10.05 -9.74
C TYR A 53 -16.48 10.61 -8.31
N GLY A 54 -16.86 11.88 -8.15
CA GLY A 54 -16.88 12.56 -6.86
C GLY A 54 -17.76 11.87 -5.80
N ARG A 55 -18.85 11.22 -6.21
CA ARG A 55 -19.72 10.45 -5.29
C ARG A 55 -18.99 9.27 -4.62
N GLU A 56 -18.03 8.66 -5.31
CA GLU A 56 -17.24 7.57 -4.75
C GLU A 56 -16.24 8.12 -3.74
N ALA A 57 -15.55 9.21 -4.10
CA ALA A 57 -14.62 9.89 -3.21
C ALA A 57 -15.28 10.28 -1.88
N ILE A 58 -16.43 10.96 -1.92
CA ILE A 58 -17.14 11.41 -0.71
C ILE A 58 -17.50 10.23 0.23
N ASN A 59 -17.83 9.07 -0.34
CA ASN A 59 -18.28 7.92 0.44
C ASN A 59 -17.13 7.00 0.90
N LEU A 60 -16.06 6.90 0.12
CA LEU A 60 -14.95 5.99 0.39
C LEU A 60 -13.79 6.67 1.11
N ASN A 61 -13.42 7.86 0.68
CA ASN A 61 -12.39 8.68 1.32
C ASN A 61 -12.62 10.16 1.02
N LYS A 62 -13.05 10.92 2.00
CA LYS A 62 -13.34 12.35 1.85
C LYS A 62 -12.12 13.18 1.46
N GLU A 63 -10.92 12.72 1.83
CA GLU A 63 -9.65 13.39 1.46
C GLU A 63 -9.39 13.32 -0.06
N ALA A 64 -10.02 12.36 -0.74
CA ALA A 64 -9.92 12.17 -2.19
C ALA A 64 -10.94 13.01 -2.99
N ASP A 65 -11.60 14.00 -2.40
CA ASP A 65 -12.64 14.80 -3.10
C ASP A 65 -12.05 15.43 -4.36
N LEU A 66 -12.68 15.15 -5.50
CA LEU A 66 -12.27 15.63 -6.82
C LEU A 66 -12.54 17.12 -7.04
N LYS A 67 -13.25 17.79 -6.14
CA LYS A 67 -13.40 19.25 -6.16
C LYS A 67 -12.07 19.96 -5.86
N ASP A 68 -11.20 19.33 -5.08
CA ASP A 68 -9.82 19.77 -4.86
C ASP A 68 -8.83 18.85 -5.58
N GLN A 69 -8.61 19.10 -6.86
CA GLN A 69 -7.73 18.30 -7.71
C GLN A 69 -6.28 18.30 -7.21
N ALA A 70 -5.82 19.42 -6.64
CA ALA A 70 -4.46 19.53 -6.11
C ALA A 70 -4.27 18.64 -4.88
N LYS A 71 -5.22 18.65 -3.96
CA LYS A 71 -5.22 17.77 -2.79
C LYS A 71 -5.31 16.30 -3.18
N ASN A 72 -6.24 15.97 -4.08
CA ASN A 72 -6.38 14.61 -4.59
C ASN A 72 -5.09 14.09 -5.24
N PHE A 73 -4.36 14.95 -5.96
CA PHE A 73 -3.07 14.58 -6.55
C PHE A 73 -2.00 14.32 -5.48
N ARG A 74 -1.91 15.17 -4.45
CA ARG A 74 -0.97 14.95 -3.34
C ARG A 74 -1.28 13.66 -2.58
N LEU A 75 -2.56 13.40 -2.29
CA LEU A 75 -3.01 12.15 -1.68
C LEU A 75 -2.61 10.92 -2.54
N PHE A 76 -2.83 10.99 -3.85
CA PHE A 76 -2.43 9.93 -4.77
C PHE A 76 -0.91 9.70 -4.75
N ALA A 77 -0.12 10.77 -4.82
CA ALA A 77 1.34 10.68 -4.82
C ALA A 77 1.86 10.08 -3.50
N GLU A 78 1.33 10.52 -2.37
CA GLU A 78 1.70 10.00 -1.05
C GLU A 78 1.27 8.54 -0.88
N THR A 79 0.06 8.19 -1.30
CA THR A 79 -0.40 6.78 -1.29
C THR A 79 0.54 5.88 -2.08
N LEU A 80 0.95 6.32 -3.27
CA LEU A 80 1.86 5.57 -4.12
C LEU A 80 3.26 5.44 -3.50
N GLU A 81 3.74 6.47 -2.81
CA GLU A 81 5.00 6.43 -2.07
C GLU A 81 4.95 5.39 -0.95
N VAL A 82 3.88 5.40 -0.15
CA VAL A 82 3.69 4.42 0.94
C VAL A 82 3.63 3.00 0.38
N LEU A 83 2.91 2.76 -0.71
CA LEU A 83 2.87 1.45 -1.37
C LEU A 83 4.28 0.96 -1.76
N LYS A 84 5.09 1.83 -2.38
CA LYS A 84 6.46 1.48 -2.78
C LYS A 84 7.35 1.15 -1.58
N LYS A 85 7.31 1.95 -0.51
CA LYS A 85 8.03 1.68 0.75
C LYS A 85 7.60 0.33 1.34
N ALA A 86 6.29 0.10 1.42
CA ALA A 86 5.73 -1.15 1.95
C ALA A 86 6.21 -2.39 1.19
N TRP A 87 6.41 -2.30 -0.11
CA TRP A 87 6.88 -3.44 -0.94
C TRP A 87 8.39 -3.63 -0.91
N SER A 88 9.17 -2.55 -0.94
CA SER A 88 10.62 -2.61 -1.14
C SER A 88 11.45 -2.59 0.15
N GLU A 89 10.95 -2.01 1.23
CA GLU A 89 11.68 -1.86 2.48
C GLU A 89 11.30 -2.94 3.50
N LYS A 90 12.28 -3.55 4.16
CA LYS A 90 12.04 -4.51 5.26
C LYS A 90 11.25 -3.85 6.39
N PHE A 91 11.72 -2.69 6.82
CA PHE A 91 11.07 -1.80 7.78
C PHE A 91 11.09 -0.38 7.25
N PHE A 92 10.00 0.33 7.36
CA PHE A 92 9.91 1.72 6.92
C PHE A 92 9.13 2.59 7.91
N ASN A 93 9.32 3.88 7.80
CA ASN A 93 8.47 4.91 8.40
C ASN A 93 7.97 5.86 7.32
N HIS A 94 6.90 6.54 7.63
CA HIS A 94 6.33 7.57 6.80
C HIS A 94 5.70 8.65 7.67
N ASP A 95 6.02 9.90 7.40
CA ASP A 95 5.41 11.05 8.06
C ASP A 95 5.06 12.06 6.96
N GLY A 96 3.80 12.01 6.52
CA GLY A 96 3.29 12.76 5.38
C GLY A 96 2.08 13.63 5.72
N GLU A 97 1.47 14.21 4.70
CA GLU A 97 0.27 15.05 4.84
C GLU A 97 -0.96 14.23 5.24
N PHE A 98 -1.08 13.00 4.72
CA PHE A 98 -2.26 12.15 4.87
C PHE A 98 -2.01 10.91 5.72
N TYR A 99 -0.79 10.44 5.77
CA TYR A 99 -0.45 9.18 6.46
C TYR A 99 0.77 9.37 7.35
N THR A 100 0.68 8.79 8.56
CA THR A 100 1.83 8.68 9.48
C THR A 100 1.95 7.24 9.95
N TYR A 101 3.09 6.62 9.66
CA TYR A 101 3.39 5.23 10.03
C TYR A 101 4.79 5.10 10.66
N PRO A 102 4.92 4.47 11.84
CA PRO A 102 3.84 4.03 12.73
C PRO A 102 3.03 5.21 13.27
N SER A 103 1.87 4.93 13.89
CA SER A 103 1.12 5.95 14.61
C SER A 103 2.00 6.58 15.68
N PRO A 104 1.96 7.91 15.87
CA PRO A 104 2.78 8.62 16.84
C PRO A 104 2.62 8.04 18.26
N ASN A 105 3.72 7.92 18.97
CA ASN A 105 3.79 7.43 20.35
C ASN A 105 3.18 6.04 20.58
N TYR A 106 3.08 5.23 19.55
CA TYR A 106 2.58 3.87 19.70
C TYR A 106 3.62 3.00 20.38
N VAL A 107 3.27 2.44 21.55
CA VAL A 107 4.12 1.55 22.32
C VAL A 107 3.82 0.11 21.91
N TRP A 108 4.85 -0.63 21.52
CA TRP A 108 4.74 -2.04 21.18
C TRP A 108 4.71 -2.90 22.43
N GLN A 109 3.64 -3.67 22.59
CA GLN A 109 3.50 -4.63 23.67
C GLN A 109 2.91 -5.92 23.10
N HIS A 110 3.75 -6.92 22.88
CA HIS A 110 3.30 -8.20 22.36
C HIS A 110 4.23 -9.32 22.82
N ASP A 111 3.70 -10.24 23.62
CA ASP A 111 4.48 -11.31 24.28
C ASP A 111 5.16 -12.26 23.27
N MET A 112 4.57 -12.45 22.09
CA MET A 112 5.06 -13.35 21.06
C MET A 112 6.05 -12.71 20.07
N SER A 113 6.28 -11.41 20.18
CA SER A 113 7.18 -10.68 19.27
C SER A 113 8.29 -10.02 20.10
N PRO A 114 9.51 -10.56 20.06
CA PRO A 114 10.61 -9.98 20.82
C PRO A 114 10.93 -8.56 20.32
N PRO A 115 11.34 -7.67 21.23
CA PRO A 115 11.77 -6.33 20.87
C PRO A 115 12.99 -6.36 19.96
N SER A 116 13.09 -5.35 19.07
CA SER A 116 14.23 -5.17 18.18
C SER A 116 14.47 -3.69 17.92
N ASP A 117 15.73 -3.29 17.94
CA ASP A 117 16.16 -1.93 17.62
C ASP A 117 15.95 -1.54 16.14
N GLU A 118 15.70 -2.52 15.27
CA GLU A 118 15.38 -2.28 13.87
C GLU A 118 14.06 -1.52 13.68
N PHE A 119 13.06 -1.75 14.57
CA PHE A 119 11.71 -1.18 14.40
C PHE A 119 11.17 -0.45 15.63
N MET A 120 11.83 -0.53 16.79
CA MET A 120 11.38 0.15 18.00
C MET A 120 12.53 0.85 18.73
N ASN A 121 12.18 1.81 19.59
CA ASN A 121 13.10 2.39 20.56
C ASN A 121 13.18 1.46 21.76
N MET A 122 14.38 1.00 22.12
CA MET A 122 14.59 0.05 23.20
C MET A 122 14.46 0.65 24.60
N GLU A 123 14.44 1.99 24.74
CA GLU A 123 14.32 2.66 26.03
C GLU A 123 12.86 2.74 26.50
N ASP A 124 11.94 3.03 25.61
CA ASP A 124 10.52 3.28 25.91
C ASP A 124 9.55 2.38 25.15
N SER A 125 10.06 1.46 24.33
CA SER A 125 9.30 0.54 23.48
C SER A 125 8.41 1.23 22.44
N THR A 126 8.66 2.49 22.11
CA THR A 126 7.91 3.17 21.04
C THR A 126 8.32 2.67 19.67
N MET A 127 7.34 2.51 18.78
CA MET A 127 7.58 2.08 17.40
C MET A 127 8.23 3.17 16.58
N LYS A 128 9.35 2.85 15.91
CA LYS A 128 10.04 3.73 14.95
C LYS A 128 9.70 3.40 13.51
N LYS A 129 9.42 2.15 13.23
CA LYS A 129 9.16 1.63 11.87
C LYS A 129 8.10 0.54 11.91
N ILE A 130 7.44 0.34 10.78
CA ILE A 130 6.54 -0.79 10.54
C ILE A 130 7.09 -1.68 9.44
N SER A 131 6.58 -2.89 9.34
CA SER A 131 6.81 -3.81 8.23
C SER A 131 5.50 -4.28 7.66
N VAL A 132 5.43 -4.45 6.34
CA VAL A 132 4.28 -5.04 5.65
C VAL A 132 4.70 -6.39 5.08
N VAL A 133 3.92 -7.40 5.35
CA VAL A 133 4.14 -8.77 4.88
C VAL A 133 2.85 -9.36 4.32
N PRO A 134 2.94 -10.18 3.24
CA PRO A 134 4.17 -10.59 2.56
C PRO A 134 4.77 -9.44 1.74
N LYS A 135 6.04 -9.59 1.36
CA LYS A 135 6.61 -8.78 0.28
C LYS A 135 6.15 -9.35 -1.06
N PRO A 136 6.12 -8.55 -2.14
CA PRO A 136 5.84 -9.06 -3.47
C PRO A 136 6.81 -10.17 -3.87
N TYR A 137 6.39 -11.03 -4.78
CA TYR A 137 7.26 -12.01 -5.44
C TYR A 137 8.25 -11.33 -6.39
N GLN A 138 7.78 -10.28 -7.07
CA GLN A 138 8.59 -9.45 -7.97
C GLN A 138 9.46 -8.47 -7.18
N ASN A 139 10.71 -8.28 -7.59
CA ASN A 139 11.65 -7.40 -6.94
C ASN A 139 12.06 -6.25 -7.90
N PRO A 140 12.03 -5.00 -7.46
CA PRO A 140 11.66 -4.52 -6.11
C PRO A 140 10.16 -4.54 -5.84
N GLN A 141 9.31 -4.63 -6.87
CA GLN A 141 7.85 -4.60 -6.79
C GLN A 141 7.22 -4.97 -8.15
N PRO A 142 5.92 -5.28 -8.21
CA PRO A 142 5.21 -5.42 -9.48
C PRO A 142 5.28 -4.14 -10.33
N PRO A 143 5.27 -4.24 -11.67
CA PRO A 143 5.18 -3.08 -12.55
C PRO A 143 3.94 -2.24 -12.25
N ILE A 144 4.11 -0.91 -12.22
CA ILE A 144 3.04 0.04 -11.93
C ILE A 144 2.69 0.81 -13.19
N HIS A 145 1.40 0.84 -13.52
CA HIS A 145 0.84 1.52 -14.67
C HIS A 145 -0.14 2.59 -14.21
N GLN A 146 0.13 3.85 -14.53
CA GLN A 146 -0.76 4.96 -14.22
C GLN A 146 -1.63 5.29 -15.41
N VAL A 147 -2.92 5.45 -15.16
CA VAL A 147 -3.84 6.02 -16.15
C VAL A 147 -3.56 7.52 -16.26
N VAL A 148 -3.26 7.99 -17.45
CA VAL A 148 -3.05 9.41 -17.78
C VAL A 148 -4.27 9.90 -18.57
N TYR A 149 -4.87 11.01 -18.10
CA TYR A 149 -6.00 11.67 -18.75
C TYR A 149 -5.54 12.98 -19.38
#